data_a98f7d4903e9eb2e4f861943967aade8
#
_entry.id   a98f7d4903e9eb2e4f861943967aade8
#
_cell.length_a   1.000
_cell.length_b   1.000
_cell.length_c   1.000
_cell.angle_alpha   90.00
_cell.angle_beta   90.00
_cell.angle_gamma   90.00
#
_symmetry.space_group_name_H-M   'P 1'
#
loop_
_entity.id
_entity.type
_entity.pdbx_description
1 polymer ?
#
loop_
_entity_poly.entity_id
_entity_poly.type
_entity_poly.pdbx_seq_one_letter_code
_entity_poly.pdbx_strand_id
1 'polypeptide(L)'
;MQISHFSEILKEFAHAGRFRKEFKMKIVVLAGGISTERDVSLVSGMGIYKALKGKGHQVMLLDVFLGYANEDWKNVFEKDVDWTASVGAIKDQNPDIDAVKALRPDWKKNFFGPHVIDICQQADVVFMALHGENGENGKIQACFDLNGIRYTGTDYVSSAICMNKAISKDLFAAGGVPTPVGIRLKKGETPDVQVPYPCVVKACCGGSSVGVVMANNDEEYAAALEEAFKYDDEVVIEQYIKGREFSVGVVDGKAYPIIEIAPIHGFYDYKNKYQAGSTIETCPAELSEEKTLTMQAAAEQAFKVLRLKNYARMDFMMDEKGDFYCLEANTLPGMTPTSLLPQEAKVLGIEYADLCQLLIDISMRDE
;
A
#
# COMPACT_ATOMS: atom_id res chain seq x y z
N MET A 1 6.94 -25.75 17.44
CA MET A 1 5.81 -24.95 17.93
C MET A 1 5.38 -23.89 16.89
N GLN A 2 6.29 -23.18 16.20
CA GLN A 2 5.95 -22.28 15.09
C GLN A 2 5.04 -22.92 14.03
N ILE A 3 5.31 -24.17 13.64
CA ILE A 3 4.53 -24.92 12.65
C ILE A 3 3.07 -25.17 13.11
N SER A 4 2.80 -25.27 14.43
CA SER A 4 1.45 -25.52 14.94
C SER A 4 0.55 -24.28 14.89
N HIS A 5 1.09 -23.11 15.18
CA HIS A 5 0.34 -21.85 15.11
C HIS A 5 0.05 -21.45 13.65
N PHE A 6 1.02 -21.60 12.75
CA PHE A 6 0.82 -21.46 11.32
C PHE A 6 -0.16 -22.49 10.75
N SER A 7 -0.15 -23.71 11.29
CA SER A 7 -1.10 -24.78 10.89
C SER A 7 -2.55 -24.46 11.26
N GLU A 8 -2.81 -23.72 12.34
CA GLU A 8 -4.15 -23.26 12.70
C GLU A 8 -4.63 -22.14 11.79
N ILE A 9 -3.76 -21.15 11.52
CA ILE A 9 -4.05 -20.08 10.55
C ILE A 9 -4.38 -20.69 9.18
N LEU A 10 -3.56 -21.64 8.69
CA LEU A 10 -3.82 -22.33 7.42
C LEU A 10 -5.13 -23.12 7.42
N LYS A 11 -5.53 -23.71 8.56
CA LYS A 11 -6.81 -24.43 8.67
C LYS A 11 -8.00 -23.50 8.65
N GLU A 12 -7.90 -22.31 9.26
CA GLU A 12 -8.94 -21.27 9.21
C GLU A 12 -9.10 -20.73 7.79
N PHE A 13 -7.99 -20.42 7.11
CA PHE A 13 -8.01 -19.96 5.72
C PHE A 13 -8.49 -21.08 4.75
N ALA A 14 -8.06 -22.32 4.94
CA ALA A 14 -8.52 -23.46 4.14
C ALA A 14 -10.03 -23.75 4.36
N HIS A 15 -10.58 -23.43 5.54
CA HIS A 15 -12.01 -23.53 5.81
C HIS A 15 -12.79 -22.39 5.15
N ALA A 16 -12.27 -21.17 5.17
CA ALA A 16 -12.88 -20.02 4.51
C ALA A 16 -12.91 -20.16 2.98
N GLY A 17 -11.85 -20.75 2.39
CA GLY A 17 -11.76 -20.97 0.93
C GLY A 17 -12.58 -22.15 0.38
N ARG A 18 -13.09 -23.07 1.23
CA ARG A 18 -13.81 -24.27 0.78
C ARG A 18 -15.29 -24.10 0.44
N PHE A 19 -15.89 -22.93 0.62
CA PHE A 19 -17.35 -22.76 0.53
C PHE A 19 -17.87 -21.89 -0.60
N ARG A 20 -17.06 -21.38 -1.53
CA ARG A 20 -17.61 -20.79 -2.75
C ARG A 20 -17.34 -21.71 -3.95
N LYS A 21 -18.45 -22.27 -4.54
CA LYS A 21 -18.42 -22.71 -5.94
C LYS A 21 -17.71 -21.61 -6.75
N GLU A 22 -16.83 -22.00 -7.67
CA GLU A 22 -16.14 -21.12 -8.63
C GLU A 22 -17.18 -20.31 -9.43
N PHE A 23 -17.71 -19.22 -8.85
CA PHE A 23 -18.53 -18.28 -9.59
C PHE A 23 -17.60 -17.41 -10.42
N LYS A 24 -17.80 -17.46 -11.73
CA LYS A 24 -17.13 -16.57 -12.65
C LYS A 24 -17.58 -15.14 -12.39
N MET A 25 -16.67 -14.28 -11.89
CA MET A 25 -16.93 -12.89 -11.53
C MET A 25 -16.49 -11.96 -12.67
N LYS A 26 -17.14 -10.80 -12.77
CA LYS A 26 -16.67 -9.63 -13.51
C LYS A 26 -15.80 -8.78 -12.60
N ILE A 27 -14.53 -8.64 -12.91
CA ILE A 27 -13.54 -7.95 -12.08
C ILE A 27 -12.89 -6.84 -12.87
N VAL A 28 -12.93 -5.61 -12.35
CA VAL A 28 -12.05 -4.54 -12.81
C VAL A 28 -10.81 -4.54 -11.95
N VAL A 29 -9.64 -4.65 -12.56
CA VAL A 29 -8.37 -4.35 -11.90
C VAL A 29 -8.06 -2.88 -12.21
N LEU A 30 -8.22 -2.01 -11.21
CA LEU A 30 -8.05 -0.58 -11.36
C LEU A 30 -6.61 -0.19 -11.05
N ALA A 31 -5.92 0.36 -12.03
CA ALA A 31 -4.49 0.68 -11.94
C ALA A 31 -4.17 2.05 -12.56
N GLY A 32 -2.90 2.42 -12.61
CA GLY A 32 -2.40 3.64 -13.24
C GLY A 32 -2.60 4.88 -12.35
N GLY A 33 -3.34 5.86 -12.82
CA GLY A 33 -3.52 7.14 -12.13
C GLY A 33 -2.40 8.15 -12.42
N ILE A 34 -2.23 9.14 -11.54
CA ILE A 34 -1.27 10.25 -11.68
C ILE A 34 -0.37 10.41 -10.44
N SER A 35 -0.13 9.34 -9.70
CA SER A 35 0.88 9.32 -8.64
C SER A 35 2.28 9.04 -9.19
N THR A 36 3.31 9.30 -8.41
CA THR A 36 4.70 8.93 -8.74
C THR A 36 4.90 7.41 -8.83
N GLU A 37 3.96 6.62 -8.31
CA GLU A 37 3.97 5.16 -8.34
C GLU A 37 3.12 4.56 -9.47
N ARG A 38 2.78 5.35 -10.49
CA ARG A 38 1.95 4.93 -11.63
C ARG A 38 2.46 3.66 -12.32
N ASP A 39 3.75 3.57 -12.60
CA ASP A 39 4.34 2.42 -13.30
C ASP A 39 4.24 1.14 -12.45
N VAL A 40 4.46 1.27 -11.14
CA VAL A 40 4.29 0.18 -10.16
C VAL A 40 2.85 -0.30 -10.13
N SER A 41 1.90 0.64 -10.13
CA SER A 41 0.46 0.36 -10.16
C SER A 41 0.07 -0.43 -11.40
N LEU A 42 0.55 -0.03 -12.58
CA LEU A 42 0.26 -0.73 -13.84
C LEU A 42 0.85 -2.15 -13.85
N VAL A 43 2.08 -2.34 -13.35
CA VAL A 43 2.73 -3.66 -13.28
C VAL A 43 2.04 -4.56 -12.24
N SER A 44 1.67 -4.04 -11.08
CA SER A 44 0.84 -4.74 -10.08
C SER A 44 -0.50 -5.17 -10.70
N GLY A 45 -1.17 -4.22 -11.37
CA GLY A 45 -2.43 -4.48 -12.05
C GLY A 45 -2.33 -5.55 -13.12
N MET A 46 -1.26 -5.55 -13.92
CA MET A 46 -1.00 -6.60 -14.91
C MET A 46 -0.84 -7.98 -14.27
N GLY A 47 -0.10 -8.07 -13.15
CA GLY A 47 0.07 -9.32 -12.40
C GLY A 47 -1.26 -9.86 -11.88
N ILE A 48 -2.06 -9.00 -11.23
CA ILE A 48 -3.39 -9.34 -10.70
C ILE A 48 -4.34 -9.75 -11.83
N TYR A 49 -4.37 -9.00 -12.94
CA TYR A 49 -5.16 -9.34 -14.13
C TYR A 49 -4.88 -10.76 -14.62
N LYS A 50 -3.59 -11.09 -14.83
CA LYS A 50 -3.17 -12.43 -15.30
C LYS A 50 -3.57 -13.53 -14.31
N ALA A 51 -3.36 -13.30 -13.02
CA ALA A 51 -3.70 -14.24 -11.96
C ALA A 51 -5.20 -14.54 -11.91
N LEU A 52 -6.05 -13.51 -11.90
CA LEU A 52 -7.50 -13.65 -11.82
C LEU A 52 -8.12 -14.17 -13.13
N LYS A 53 -7.58 -13.77 -14.29
CA LYS A 53 -7.96 -14.35 -15.59
C LYS A 53 -7.61 -15.84 -15.65
N GLY A 54 -6.44 -16.23 -15.11
CA GLY A 54 -6.04 -17.64 -14.98
C GLY A 54 -6.95 -18.48 -14.09
N LYS A 55 -7.65 -17.86 -13.13
CA LYS A 55 -8.70 -18.50 -12.31
C LYS A 55 -10.08 -18.56 -13.00
N GLY A 56 -10.20 -18.09 -14.24
CA GLY A 56 -11.42 -18.18 -15.04
C GLY A 56 -12.39 -17.01 -14.92
N HIS A 57 -12.02 -15.93 -14.21
CA HIS A 57 -12.84 -14.72 -14.13
C HIS A 57 -12.85 -13.91 -15.43
N GLN A 58 -13.85 -13.05 -15.59
CA GLN A 58 -13.88 -12.00 -16.63
C GLN A 58 -13.20 -10.76 -16.06
N VAL A 59 -11.98 -10.49 -16.52
CA VAL A 59 -11.13 -9.46 -15.91
C VAL A 59 -10.80 -8.38 -16.94
N MET A 60 -10.91 -7.12 -16.55
CA MET A 60 -10.44 -5.97 -17.29
C MET A 60 -9.39 -5.21 -16.46
N LEU A 61 -8.23 -4.92 -17.06
CA LEU A 61 -7.29 -3.95 -16.50
C LEU A 61 -7.68 -2.56 -17.02
N LEU A 62 -7.96 -1.64 -16.09
CA LEU A 62 -8.47 -0.31 -16.40
C LEU A 62 -7.60 0.76 -15.74
N ASP A 63 -7.08 1.69 -16.54
CA ASP A 63 -6.41 2.87 -16.00
C ASP A 63 -7.44 3.86 -15.46
N VAL A 64 -7.35 4.19 -14.16
CA VAL A 64 -8.31 5.08 -13.49
C VAL A 64 -8.32 6.48 -14.08
N PHE A 65 -7.17 6.96 -14.56
CA PHE A 65 -7.03 8.29 -15.09
C PHE A 65 -7.28 8.35 -16.60
N LEU A 66 -6.75 7.43 -17.38
CA LEU A 66 -6.92 7.42 -18.84
C LEU A 66 -8.30 6.89 -19.26
N GLY A 67 -8.86 5.95 -18.49
CA GLY A 67 -10.19 5.37 -18.77
C GLY A 67 -10.26 4.55 -20.04
N TYR A 68 -11.47 4.40 -20.55
CA TYR A 68 -11.76 3.68 -21.78
C TYR A 68 -12.73 4.48 -22.65
N ALA A 69 -12.21 5.12 -23.70
CA ALA A 69 -12.95 6.10 -24.49
C ALA A 69 -13.82 5.49 -25.62
N ASN A 70 -13.74 4.16 -25.85
CA ASN A 70 -14.48 3.54 -26.95
C ASN A 70 -15.96 3.35 -26.62
N GLU A 71 -16.82 3.46 -27.63
CA GLU A 71 -18.28 3.38 -27.50
C GLU A 71 -18.80 2.01 -27.03
N ASP A 72 -18.01 0.96 -27.17
CA ASP A 72 -18.32 -0.41 -26.79
C ASP A 72 -17.99 -0.76 -25.32
N TRP A 73 -17.82 0.26 -24.48
CA TRP A 73 -17.51 0.12 -23.05
C TRP A 73 -18.50 -0.76 -22.28
N LYS A 74 -19.74 -0.86 -22.75
CA LYS A 74 -20.78 -1.70 -22.13
C LYS A 74 -20.49 -3.20 -22.22
N ASN A 75 -19.66 -3.62 -23.18
CA ASN A 75 -19.40 -5.03 -23.48
C ASN A 75 -17.94 -5.42 -23.18
N VAL A 76 -17.23 -4.66 -22.34
CA VAL A 76 -15.78 -4.88 -22.07
C VAL A 76 -15.47 -6.25 -21.47
N PHE A 77 -16.36 -6.80 -20.63
CA PHE A 77 -16.18 -8.11 -20.01
C PHE A 77 -16.44 -9.29 -20.98
N GLU A 78 -17.07 -9.03 -22.12
CA GLU A 78 -17.36 -10.04 -23.15
C GLU A 78 -16.24 -10.13 -24.20
N LYS A 79 -15.29 -9.19 -24.15
CA LYS A 79 -14.21 -9.11 -25.13
C LYS A 79 -13.09 -10.08 -24.78
N ASP A 80 -12.62 -10.81 -25.80
CA ASP A 80 -11.39 -11.59 -25.71
C ASP A 80 -10.19 -10.76 -26.18
N VAL A 81 -9.78 -9.83 -25.36
CA VAL A 81 -8.61 -8.96 -25.59
C VAL A 81 -7.62 -9.07 -24.44
N ASP A 82 -6.36 -8.83 -24.74
CA ASP A 82 -5.32 -8.70 -23.73
C ASP A 82 -5.25 -7.23 -23.26
N TRP A 83 -5.87 -6.95 -22.12
CA TRP A 83 -5.88 -5.62 -21.52
C TRP A 83 -4.51 -5.17 -20.99
N THR A 84 -3.50 -6.05 -21.01
CA THR A 84 -2.14 -5.74 -20.53
C THR A 84 -1.17 -5.35 -21.66
N ALA A 85 -1.58 -5.40 -22.90
CA ALA A 85 -0.70 -5.21 -24.07
C ALA A 85 0.06 -3.87 -24.11
N SER A 86 -0.48 -2.83 -23.44
CA SER A 86 0.14 -1.49 -23.36
C SER A 86 0.96 -1.26 -22.09
N VAL A 87 1.00 -2.22 -21.16
CA VAL A 87 1.72 -2.07 -19.88
C VAL A 87 3.20 -2.32 -20.10
N GLY A 88 4.04 -1.31 -19.81
CA GLY A 88 5.49 -1.40 -19.83
C GLY A 88 6.08 -1.96 -18.52
N ALA A 89 7.40 -2.05 -18.46
CA ALA A 89 8.12 -2.35 -17.22
C ALA A 89 8.25 -1.10 -16.32
N ILE A 90 8.49 -1.33 -15.02
CA ILE A 90 8.84 -0.26 -14.09
C ILE A 90 10.19 0.32 -14.53
N LYS A 91 10.26 1.64 -14.63
CA LYS A 91 11.47 2.37 -15.02
C LYS A 91 12.27 2.79 -13.80
N ASP A 92 13.57 3.03 -13.98
CA ASP A 92 14.48 3.52 -12.93
C ASP A 92 14.20 4.98 -12.52
N GLN A 93 13.33 5.67 -13.25
CA GLN A 93 12.93 7.06 -13.00
C GLN A 93 11.43 7.13 -12.80
N ASN A 94 11.00 8.08 -11.97
CA ASN A 94 9.59 8.38 -11.79
C ASN A 94 8.91 8.67 -13.14
N PRO A 95 7.66 8.22 -13.33
CA PRO A 95 6.91 8.52 -14.56
C PRO A 95 6.72 10.03 -14.73
N ASP A 96 6.76 10.49 -15.98
CA ASP A 96 6.42 11.88 -16.34
C ASP A 96 4.90 12.10 -16.19
N ILE A 97 4.50 12.48 -14.98
CA ILE A 97 3.10 12.68 -14.62
C ILE A 97 2.49 13.87 -15.37
N ASP A 98 3.28 14.87 -15.73
CA ASP A 98 2.78 16.01 -16.48
C ASP A 98 2.48 15.61 -17.94
N ALA A 99 3.30 14.75 -18.54
CA ALA A 99 2.98 14.16 -19.84
C ALA A 99 1.68 13.31 -19.77
N VAL A 100 1.47 12.53 -18.69
CA VAL A 100 0.23 11.77 -18.49
C VAL A 100 -0.98 12.70 -18.36
N LYS A 101 -0.88 13.78 -17.56
CA LYS A 101 -1.93 14.80 -17.41
C LYS A 101 -2.25 15.50 -18.73
N ALA A 102 -1.24 15.74 -19.56
CA ALA A 102 -1.42 16.37 -20.88
C ALA A 102 -2.30 15.54 -21.85
N LEU A 103 -2.40 14.22 -21.66
CA LEU A 103 -3.32 13.35 -22.42
C LEU A 103 -4.80 13.64 -22.13
N ARG A 104 -5.10 14.31 -21.00
CA ARG A 104 -6.44 14.72 -20.59
C ARG A 104 -6.46 16.17 -20.10
N PRO A 105 -6.47 17.18 -20.97
CA PRO A 105 -6.36 18.59 -20.59
C PRO A 105 -7.45 19.08 -19.61
N ASP A 106 -8.61 18.43 -19.59
CA ASP A 106 -9.75 18.75 -18.72
C ASP A 106 -9.81 17.94 -17.42
N TRP A 107 -8.77 17.14 -17.11
CA TRP A 107 -8.73 16.22 -15.95
C TRP A 107 -9.06 16.87 -14.59
N LYS A 108 -8.81 18.18 -14.45
CA LYS A 108 -9.14 18.92 -13.22
C LYS A 108 -10.65 19.00 -12.97
N LYS A 109 -11.49 18.83 -14.01
CA LYS A 109 -12.96 18.80 -13.88
C LYS A 109 -13.47 17.43 -13.45
N ASN A 110 -12.77 16.38 -13.86
CA ASN A 110 -13.10 15.01 -13.51
C ASN A 110 -11.82 14.16 -13.51
N PHE A 111 -11.44 13.67 -12.33
CA PHE A 111 -10.27 12.81 -12.18
C PHE A 111 -10.40 11.50 -12.96
N PHE A 112 -11.59 10.88 -12.90
CA PHE A 112 -11.83 9.62 -13.59
C PHE A 112 -11.82 9.78 -15.10
N GLY A 113 -11.14 8.88 -15.80
CA GLY A 113 -11.14 8.79 -17.24
C GLY A 113 -12.53 8.43 -17.82
N PRO A 114 -12.70 8.51 -19.15
CA PRO A 114 -13.95 8.11 -19.77
C PRO A 114 -14.42 6.72 -19.32
N HIS A 115 -15.67 6.61 -18.93
CA HIS A 115 -16.38 5.38 -18.55
C HIS A 115 -15.78 4.57 -17.40
N VAL A 116 -14.85 5.12 -16.61
CA VAL A 116 -14.26 4.41 -15.46
C VAL A 116 -15.34 4.01 -14.45
N ILE A 117 -16.17 4.95 -14.02
CA ILE A 117 -17.25 4.68 -13.06
C ILE A 117 -18.29 3.72 -13.66
N ASP A 118 -18.72 3.96 -14.89
CA ASP A 118 -19.70 3.12 -15.57
C ASP A 118 -19.24 1.66 -15.71
N ILE A 119 -17.96 1.43 -16.00
CA ILE A 119 -17.37 0.10 -16.11
C ILE A 119 -17.23 -0.54 -14.72
N CYS A 120 -16.76 0.22 -13.72
CA CYS A 120 -16.66 -0.28 -12.35
C CYS A 120 -18.04 -0.67 -11.77
N GLN A 121 -19.11 0.01 -12.12
CA GLN A 121 -20.49 -0.34 -11.73
C GLN A 121 -21.00 -1.64 -12.36
N GLN A 122 -20.42 -2.08 -13.48
CA GLN A 122 -20.77 -3.36 -14.10
C GLN A 122 -20.01 -4.55 -13.49
N ALA A 123 -18.94 -4.29 -12.73
CA ALA A 123 -18.13 -5.31 -12.09
C ALA A 123 -18.79 -5.81 -10.80
N ASP A 124 -18.57 -7.07 -10.47
CA ASP A 124 -18.92 -7.61 -9.15
C ASP A 124 -18.03 -7.02 -8.06
N VAL A 125 -16.76 -6.73 -8.41
CA VAL A 125 -15.76 -6.12 -7.53
C VAL A 125 -14.68 -5.39 -8.35
N VAL A 126 -14.14 -4.31 -7.78
CA VAL A 126 -12.96 -3.61 -8.29
C VAL A 126 -11.75 -4.00 -7.43
N PHE A 127 -10.76 -4.62 -8.03
CA PHE A 127 -9.47 -4.83 -7.36
C PHE A 127 -8.64 -3.56 -7.45
N MET A 128 -8.36 -2.94 -6.31
CA MET A 128 -7.61 -1.69 -6.21
C MET A 128 -6.10 -1.99 -6.31
N ALA A 129 -5.53 -1.81 -7.50
CA ALA A 129 -4.09 -1.96 -7.77
C ALA A 129 -3.38 -0.60 -7.87
N LEU A 130 -3.96 0.42 -7.23
CA LEU A 130 -3.43 1.78 -7.19
C LEU A 130 -2.40 1.92 -6.06
N HIS A 131 -1.44 2.82 -6.24
CA HIS A 131 -0.45 3.15 -5.23
C HIS A 131 -0.29 4.66 -5.11
N GLY A 132 -0.01 5.13 -3.88
CA GLY A 132 0.18 6.53 -3.57
C GLY A 132 -1.11 7.36 -3.59
N GLU A 133 -0.96 8.67 -3.77
CA GLU A 133 -2.08 9.61 -3.76
C GLU A 133 -3.17 9.22 -4.77
N ASN A 134 -4.39 9.55 -4.44
CA ASN A 134 -5.66 9.19 -5.06
C ASN A 134 -6.08 7.72 -4.83
N GLY A 135 -5.18 6.75 -4.86
CA GLY A 135 -5.49 5.35 -4.54
C GLY A 135 -5.59 5.09 -3.04
N GLU A 136 -4.68 5.68 -2.24
CA GLU A 136 -4.53 5.39 -0.82
C GLU A 136 -5.04 6.50 0.11
N ASN A 137 -5.55 7.62 -0.41
CA ASN A 137 -6.03 8.76 0.41
C ASN A 137 -7.54 8.77 0.68
N GLY A 138 -8.25 7.71 0.32
CA GLY A 138 -9.69 7.55 0.56
C GLY A 138 -10.61 8.22 -0.47
N LYS A 139 -10.10 9.04 -1.37
CA LYS A 139 -10.94 9.80 -2.33
C LYS A 139 -11.68 8.89 -3.31
N ILE A 140 -11.00 7.88 -3.85
CA ILE A 140 -11.60 6.91 -4.77
C ILE A 140 -12.57 6.01 -4.02
N GLN A 141 -12.18 5.54 -2.84
CA GLN A 141 -13.01 4.70 -1.98
C GLN A 141 -14.34 5.41 -1.64
N ALA A 142 -14.29 6.67 -1.19
CA ALA A 142 -15.49 7.46 -0.92
C ALA A 142 -16.40 7.64 -2.16
N CYS A 143 -15.79 7.85 -3.33
CA CYS A 143 -16.54 7.91 -4.59
C CYS A 143 -17.20 6.57 -4.91
N PHE A 144 -16.51 5.46 -4.69
CA PHE A 144 -17.04 4.11 -4.94
C PHE A 144 -18.17 3.76 -4.00
N ASP A 145 -18.06 4.10 -2.69
CA ASP A 145 -19.14 3.92 -1.71
C ASP A 145 -20.42 4.63 -2.16
N LEU A 146 -20.31 5.91 -2.60
CA LEU A 146 -21.45 6.68 -3.10
C LEU A 146 -22.06 6.13 -4.38
N ASN A 147 -21.28 5.38 -5.18
CA ASN A 147 -21.74 4.77 -6.42
C ASN A 147 -22.13 3.28 -6.27
N GLY A 148 -22.08 2.73 -5.05
CA GLY A 148 -22.40 1.32 -4.77
C GLY A 148 -21.42 0.34 -5.43
N ILE A 149 -20.17 0.77 -5.66
CA ILE A 149 -19.10 -0.04 -6.26
C ILE A 149 -18.35 -0.75 -5.14
N ARG A 150 -18.30 -2.08 -5.17
CA ARG A 150 -17.50 -2.89 -4.25
C ARG A 150 -16.02 -2.88 -4.68
N TYR A 151 -15.10 -2.80 -3.71
CA TYR A 151 -13.67 -2.74 -3.99
C TYR A 151 -12.85 -3.48 -2.94
N THR A 152 -11.60 -3.84 -3.27
CA THR A 152 -10.66 -4.46 -2.34
C THR A 152 -9.91 -3.41 -1.53
N GLY A 153 -9.44 -3.79 -0.34
CA GLY A 153 -8.71 -2.91 0.57
C GLY A 153 -9.60 -2.32 1.66
N THR A 154 -9.10 -1.30 2.33
CA THR A 154 -9.82 -0.64 3.43
C THR A 154 -10.71 0.50 2.94
N ASP A 155 -11.59 1.00 3.82
CA ASP A 155 -12.53 2.08 3.53
C ASP A 155 -11.85 3.47 3.40
N TYR A 156 -12.65 4.48 3.02
CA TYR A 156 -12.17 5.84 2.78
C TYR A 156 -11.63 6.52 4.06
N VAL A 157 -12.21 6.23 5.22
CA VAL A 157 -11.78 6.84 6.50
C VAL A 157 -10.40 6.34 6.87
N SER A 158 -10.21 5.02 6.89
CA SER A 158 -8.93 4.40 7.23
C SER A 158 -7.83 4.74 6.22
N SER A 159 -8.18 4.77 4.92
CA SER A 159 -7.25 5.22 3.87
C SER A 159 -6.77 6.66 4.11
N ALA A 160 -7.70 7.59 4.40
CA ALA A 160 -7.34 8.99 4.66
C ALA A 160 -6.48 9.15 5.93
N ILE A 161 -6.80 8.39 6.98
CA ILE A 161 -6.00 8.37 8.21
C ILE A 161 -4.58 7.86 7.94
N CYS A 162 -4.43 6.74 7.26
CA CYS A 162 -3.12 6.13 6.99
C CYS A 162 -2.25 6.98 6.07
N MET A 163 -2.85 7.70 5.13
CA MET A 163 -2.13 8.62 4.26
C MET A 163 -1.50 9.79 5.04
N ASN A 164 -2.09 10.22 6.15
CA ASN A 164 -1.57 11.31 6.98
C ASN A 164 -0.76 10.75 8.15
N LYS A 165 0.58 10.85 8.05
CA LYS A 165 1.52 10.33 9.05
C LYS A 165 1.31 10.93 10.45
N ALA A 166 0.95 12.20 10.56
CA ALA A 166 0.70 12.83 11.85
C ALA A 166 -0.51 12.21 12.56
N ILE A 167 -1.62 12.03 11.83
CA ILE A 167 -2.83 11.41 12.38
C ILE A 167 -2.60 9.94 12.73
N SER A 168 -1.92 9.18 11.85
CA SER A 168 -1.57 7.78 12.13
C SER A 168 -0.74 7.65 13.40
N LYS A 169 0.26 8.50 13.61
CA LYS A 169 1.12 8.50 14.80
C LYS A 169 0.35 8.84 16.07
N ASP A 170 -0.56 9.81 16.02
CA ASP A 170 -1.43 10.11 17.16
C ASP A 170 -2.27 8.89 17.56
N LEU A 171 -2.82 8.17 16.59
CA LEU A 171 -3.59 6.95 16.84
C LEU A 171 -2.71 5.78 17.31
N PHE A 172 -1.51 5.63 16.78
CA PHE A 172 -0.56 4.65 17.27
C PHE A 172 -0.23 4.89 18.74
N ALA A 173 0.13 6.13 19.10
CA ALA A 173 0.43 6.50 20.50
C ALA A 173 -0.77 6.27 21.42
N ALA A 174 -1.96 6.70 21.02
CA ALA A 174 -3.19 6.51 21.80
C ALA A 174 -3.58 5.03 21.94
N GLY A 175 -3.27 4.21 20.94
CA GLY A 175 -3.56 2.78 20.92
C GLY A 175 -2.44 1.88 21.48
N GLY A 176 -1.36 2.46 22.00
CA GLY A 176 -0.23 1.70 22.58
C GLY A 176 0.65 1.00 21.54
N VAL A 177 0.63 1.42 20.28
CA VAL A 177 1.54 0.95 19.25
C VAL A 177 2.83 1.75 19.33
N PRO A 178 4.00 1.11 19.53
CA PRO A 178 5.28 1.81 19.54
C PRO A 178 5.51 2.55 18.21
N THR A 179 5.80 3.84 18.27
CA THR A 179 6.13 4.67 17.09
C THR A 179 7.24 5.66 17.48
N PRO A 180 8.12 6.09 16.56
CA PRO A 180 9.19 7.03 16.88
C PRO A 180 8.64 8.29 17.53
N VAL A 181 9.27 8.76 18.59
CA VAL A 181 8.88 10.02 19.23
C VAL A 181 9.11 11.17 18.25
N GLY A 182 8.17 12.08 18.17
CA GLY A 182 8.26 13.20 17.23
C GLY A 182 7.21 14.26 17.49
N ILE A 183 7.26 15.29 16.67
CA ILE A 183 6.33 16.43 16.68
C ILE A 183 5.77 16.63 15.27
N ARG A 184 4.64 17.31 15.19
CA ARG A 184 4.13 17.86 13.92
C ARG A 184 4.38 19.37 13.89
N LEU A 185 4.58 19.89 12.70
CA LEU A 185 4.82 21.32 12.49
C LEU A 185 4.10 21.74 11.21
N LYS A 186 3.36 22.83 11.27
CA LYS A 186 2.77 23.47 10.09
C LYS A 186 3.71 24.51 9.52
N LYS A 187 3.61 24.75 8.23
CA LYS A 187 4.40 25.74 7.53
C LYS A 187 4.21 27.12 8.15
N GLY A 188 5.34 27.72 8.57
CA GLY A 188 5.36 29.03 9.23
C GLY A 188 5.25 28.98 10.77
N GLU A 189 5.06 27.81 11.37
CA GLU A 189 5.15 27.65 12.82
C GLU A 189 6.59 27.43 13.27
N THR A 190 6.86 27.78 14.54
CA THR A 190 8.13 27.45 15.21
C THR A 190 7.84 26.35 16.22
N PRO A 191 8.63 25.26 16.26
CA PRO A 191 8.37 24.18 17.19
C PRO A 191 8.66 24.59 18.63
N ASP A 192 7.77 24.23 19.54
CA ASP A 192 7.94 24.44 20.99
C ASP A 192 9.01 23.51 21.59
N VAL A 193 9.24 22.37 20.94
CA VAL A 193 10.20 21.34 21.36
C VAL A 193 11.04 20.92 20.14
N GLN A 194 12.34 20.85 20.33
CA GLN A 194 13.25 20.32 19.30
C GLN A 194 13.41 18.82 19.45
N VAL A 195 13.22 18.08 18.34
CA VAL A 195 13.55 16.66 18.28
C VAL A 195 15.08 16.51 18.25
N PRO A 196 15.68 15.67 19.10
CA PRO A 196 17.14 15.49 19.10
C PRO A 196 17.69 14.97 17.77
N TYR A 197 18.86 15.42 17.39
CA TYR A 197 19.58 14.93 16.22
C TYR A 197 20.23 13.56 16.47
N PRO A 198 20.32 12.68 15.45
CA PRO A 198 19.70 12.83 14.13
C PRO A 198 18.17 12.69 14.19
N CYS A 199 17.48 13.49 13.38
CA CYS A 199 16.02 13.40 13.22
C CYS A 199 15.65 13.23 11.74
N VAL A 200 14.39 12.82 11.50
CA VAL A 200 13.85 12.66 10.14
C VAL A 200 12.67 13.60 9.99
N VAL A 201 12.72 14.44 8.97
CA VAL A 201 11.64 15.34 8.57
C VAL A 201 10.88 14.69 7.41
N LYS A 202 9.54 14.59 7.52
CA LYS A 202 8.69 13.93 6.53
C LYS A 202 7.49 14.81 6.21
N ALA A 203 7.12 14.95 4.96
CA ALA A 203 5.79 15.44 4.59
C ALA A 203 4.72 14.54 5.22
N CYS A 204 3.64 15.10 5.77
CA CYS A 204 2.58 14.32 6.41
C CYS A 204 1.87 13.41 5.44
N CYS A 205 1.55 13.90 4.24
CA CYS A 205 0.93 13.12 3.18
C CYS A 205 1.94 12.82 2.07
N GLY A 206 1.90 11.61 1.56
CA GLY A 206 2.79 11.16 0.49
C GLY A 206 3.35 9.77 0.72
N GLY A 207 3.97 9.21 -0.32
CA GLY A 207 4.54 7.86 -0.34
C GLY A 207 5.95 7.84 -0.94
N SER A 208 6.51 6.63 -1.07
CA SER A 208 7.78 6.36 -1.75
C SER A 208 8.98 7.18 -1.27
N SER A 209 9.01 7.54 0.02
CA SER A 209 10.09 8.34 0.63
C SER A 209 10.27 9.75 0.02
N VAL A 210 9.29 10.23 -0.76
CA VAL A 210 9.30 11.60 -1.28
C VAL A 210 9.06 12.58 -0.12
N GLY A 211 9.91 13.62 -0.02
CA GLY A 211 9.84 14.59 1.08
C GLY A 211 10.27 14.01 2.44
N VAL A 212 11.05 12.93 2.46
CA VAL A 212 11.67 12.35 3.67
C VAL A 212 13.15 12.71 3.67
N VAL A 213 13.59 13.48 4.67
CA VAL A 213 14.96 13.99 4.77
C VAL A 213 15.49 13.81 6.17
N MET A 214 16.70 13.25 6.29
CA MET A 214 17.43 13.16 7.56
C MET A 214 18.17 14.46 7.85
N ALA A 215 18.19 14.89 9.12
CA ALA A 215 18.93 16.05 9.59
C ALA A 215 19.78 15.69 10.79
N ASN A 216 21.06 16.10 10.77
CA ASN A 216 22.06 15.83 11.80
C ASN A 216 22.42 17.08 12.62
N ASN A 217 21.98 18.26 12.15
CA ASN A 217 22.27 19.57 12.76
C ASN A 217 21.21 20.58 12.32
N ASP A 218 21.28 21.81 12.86
CA ASP A 218 20.31 22.88 12.60
C ASP A 218 20.30 23.33 11.12
N GLU A 219 21.42 23.32 10.43
CA GLU A 219 21.50 23.72 9.01
C GLU A 219 20.80 22.69 8.13
N GLU A 220 21.08 21.40 8.35
CA GLU A 220 20.40 20.30 7.65
C GLU A 220 18.91 20.24 8.00
N TYR A 221 18.53 20.56 9.24
CA TYR A 221 17.15 20.62 9.67
C TYR A 221 16.37 21.70 8.94
N ALA A 222 16.93 22.89 8.81
CA ALA A 222 16.30 23.98 8.06
C ALA A 222 16.08 23.61 6.58
N ALA A 223 17.10 23.00 5.94
CA ALA A 223 17.02 22.52 4.58
C ALA A 223 15.98 21.38 4.42
N ALA A 224 15.92 20.46 5.40
CA ALA A 224 14.95 19.36 5.41
C ALA A 224 13.50 19.87 5.52
N LEU A 225 13.25 20.89 6.35
CA LEU A 225 11.94 21.54 6.44
C LEU A 225 11.56 22.22 5.12
N GLU A 226 12.48 22.96 4.51
CA GLU A 226 12.24 23.59 3.21
C GLU A 226 11.90 22.56 2.13
N GLU A 227 12.59 21.44 2.10
CA GLU A 227 12.33 20.36 1.16
C GLU A 227 10.96 19.70 1.41
N ALA A 228 10.67 19.29 2.66
CA ALA A 228 9.42 18.61 2.99
C ALA A 228 8.19 19.50 2.76
N PHE A 229 8.28 20.80 3.04
CA PHE A 229 7.21 21.78 2.79
C PHE A 229 6.95 22.09 1.30
N LYS A 230 7.71 21.49 0.37
CA LYS A 230 7.36 21.51 -1.07
C LYS A 230 6.22 20.54 -1.39
N TYR A 231 6.02 19.52 -0.55
CA TYR A 231 5.07 18.43 -0.77
C TYR A 231 3.81 18.51 0.08
N ASP A 232 3.90 19.11 1.29
CA ASP A 232 2.76 19.26 2.19
C ASP A 232 2.93 20.53 3.05
N ASP A 233 1.83 21.13 3.49
CA ASP A 233 1.85 22.26 4.41
C ASP A 233 1.99 21.85 5.89
N GLU A 234 2.02 20.55 6.18
CA GLU A 234 2.29 19.95 7.48
C GLU A 234 3.35 18.86 7.37
N VAL A 235 4.28 18.85 8.33
CA VAL A 235 5.37 17.87 8.38
C VAL A 235 5.40 17.18 9.74
N VAL A 236 5.92 15.93 9.76
CA VAL A 236 6.30 15.21 10.97
C VAL A 236 7.82 15.26 11.08
N ILE A 237 8.31 15.63 12.25
CA ILE A 237 9.73 15.55 12.62
C ILE A 237 9.83 14.49 13.69
N GLU A 238 10.60 13.45 13.47
CA GLU A 238 10.69 12.30 14.38
C GLU A 238 12.13 11.86 14.62
N GLN A 239 12.31 11.23 15.76
CA GLN A 239 13.58 10.59 16.10
C GLN A 239 14.00 9.61 14.99
N TYR A 240 15.26 9.72 14.55
CA TYR A 240 15.83 8.71 13.66
C TYR A 240 16.07 7.40 14.41
N ILE A 241 15.51 6.31 13.92
CA ILE A 241 15.75 4.97 14.44
C ILE A 241 16.80 4.30 13.57
N LYS A 242 18.00 4.14 14.14
CA LYS A 242 19.09 3.42 13.48
C LYS A 242 18.97 1.93 13.75
N GLY A 243 18.83 1.14 12.70
CA GLY A 243 18.74 -0.32 12.86
C GLY A 243 18.21 -1.05 11.65
N ARG A 244 17.40 -2.08 11.89
CA ARG A 244 16.86 -3.00 10.87
C ARG A 244 15.44 -2.60 10.50
N GLU A 245 15.10 -2.70 9.21
CA GLU A 245 13.77 -2.41 8.70
C GLU A 245 12.97 -3.70 8.46
N PHE A 246 11.70 -3.68 8.84
CA PHE A 246 10.79 -4.81 8.72
C PHE A 246 9.44 -4.39 8.18
N SER A 247 8.78 -5.33 7.54
CA SER A 247 7.41 -5.16 7.09
C SER A 247 6.55 -6.35 7.52
N VAL A 248 5.28 -6.08 7.83
CA VAL A 248 4.31 -7.09 8.27
C VAL A 248 2.98 -6.85 7.58
N GLY A 249 2.59 -7.75 6.70
CA GLY A 249 1.24 -7.80 6.15
C GLY A 249 0.23 -8.21 7.22
N VAL A 250 -0.91 -7.53 7.27
CA VAL A 250 -2.05 -7.95 8.08
C VAL A 250 -3.21 -8.18 7.14
N VAL A 251 -3.71 -9.41 7.10
CA VAL A 251 -4.82 -9.84 6.23
C VAL A 251 -5.92 -10.41 7.12
N ASP A 252 -7.14 -9.89 6.96
CA ASP A 252 -8.29 -10.28 7.79
C ASP A 252 -8.01 -10.16 9.31
N GLY A 253 -7.27 -9.09 9.69
CA GLY A 253 -6.86 -8.80 11.06
C GLY A 253 -5.77 -9.73 11.62
N LYS A 254 -5.13 -10.57 10.79
CA LYS A 254 -4.06 -11.50 11.18
C LYS A 254 -2.74 -11.13 10.55
N ALA A 255 -1.70 -11.01 11.36
CA ALA A 255 -0.35 -10.72 10.91
C ALA A 255 0.24 -11.92 10.16
N TYR A 256 0.85 -11.62 9.01
CA TYR A 256 1.61 -12.57 8.21
C TYR A 256 3.05 -12.71 8.72
N PRO A 257 3.85 -13.63 8.15
CA PRO A 257 5.27 -13.72 8.47
C PRO A 257 5.99 -12.40 8.23
N ILE A 258 6.83 -11.99 9.17
CA ILE A 258 7.59 -10.75 9.07
C ILE A 258 8.62 -10.88 7.94
N ILE A 259 8.78 -9.86 7.14
CA ILE A 259 9.85 -9.75 6.15
C ILE A 259 10.85 -8.66 6.58
N GLU A 260 12.13 -8.99 6.57
CA GLU A 260 13.23 -8.03 6.78
C GLU A 260 13.64 -7.43 5.45
N ILE A 261 13.89 -6.13 5.46
CA ILE A 261 14.27 -5.33 4.31
C ILE A 261 15.65 -4.75 4.57
N ALA A 262 16.65 -5.21 3.82
CA ALA A 262 18.04 -4.77 3.97
C ALA A 262 18.55 -4.17 2.64
N PRO A 263 18.43 -2.84 2.43
CA PRO A 263 19.02 -2.19 1.27
C PRO A 263 20.53 -2.40 1.24
N ILE A 264 21.09 -2.73 0.07
CA ILE A 264 22.55 -2.93 -0.09
C ILE A 264 23.29 -1.60 0.08
N HIS A 265 22.64 -0.50 -0.33
CA HIS A 265 23.19 0.85 -0.22
C HIS A 265 22.08 1.85 0.16
N GLY A 266 22.37 2.72 1.16
CA GLY A 266 21.51 3.83 1.52
C GLY A 266 20.24 3.42 2.29
N PHE A 267 19.13 4.07 1.97
CA PHE A 267 17.81 3.83 2.57
C PHE A 267 16.91 3.05 1.62
N TYR A 268 15.81 2.50 2.14
CA TYR A 268 14.77 1.87 1.33
C TYR A 268 13.92 2.91 0.61
N ASP A 269 14.56 3.61 -0.35
CA ASP A 269 13.96 4.62 -1.21
C ASP A 269 13.28 3.99 -2.45
N TYR A 270 12.70 4.82 -3.32
CA TYR A 270 12.01 4.36 -4.53
C TYR A 270 12.89 3.43 -5.39
N LYS A 271 14.16 3.77 -5.57
CA LYS A 271 15.11 2.98 -6.35
C LYS A 271 15.34 1.61 -5.72
N ASN A 272 15.59 1.57 -4.40
CA ASN A 272 15.84 0.35 -3.66
C ASN A 272 14.58 -0.52 -3.50
N LYS A 273 13.37 0.06 -3.59
CA LYS A 273 12.09 -0.67 -3.57
C LYS A 273 11.81 -1.43 -4.87
N TYR A 274 12.21 -0.89 -6.03
CA TYR A 274 11.73 -1.40 -7.32
C TYR A 274 12.83 -1.85 -8.27
N GLN A 275 14.11 -1.58 -7.96
CA GLN A 275 15.24 -2.08 -8.75
C GLN A 275 15.64 -3.48 -8.25
N ALA A 276 15.55 -4.47 -9.13
CA ALA A 276 15.94 -5.84 -8.80
C ALA A 276 17.40 -5.92 -8.31
N GLY A 277 17.62 -6.55 -7.16
CA GLY A 277 18.94 -6.77 -6.59
C GLY A 277 19.53 -5.59 -5.80
N SER A 278 18.77 -4.51 -5.56
CA SER A 278 19.22 -3.38 -4.71
C SER A 278 18.90 -3.58 -3.22
N THR A 279 18.03 -4.52 -2.90
CA THR A 279 17.60 -4.83 -1.54
C THR A 279 17.63 -6.34 -1.33
N ILE A 280 18.07 -6.78 -0.16
CA ILE A 280 17.94 -8.16 0.31
C ILE A 280 16.68 -8.23 1.15
N GLU A 281 15.74 -9.09 0.74
CA GLU A 281 14.49 -9.32 1.44
C GLU A 281 14.50 -10.75 2.01
N THR A 282 14.35 -10.86 3.33
CA THR A 282 14.38 -12.16 4.03
C THR A 282 13.02 -12.43 4.68
N CYS A 283 12.31 -13.44 4.19
CA CYS A 283 11.03 -13.86 4.73
C CYS A 283 10.99 -15.38 4.98
N PRO A 284 10.69 -15.86 6.20
CA PRO A 284 10.49 -15.07 7.41
C PRO A 284 11.79 -14.43 7.89
N ALA A 285 11.68 -13.25 8.52
CA ALA A 285 12.81 -12.52 9.09
C ALA A 285 13.51 -13.32 10.19
N GLU A 286 14.84 -13.17 10.29
CA GLU A 286 15.64 -13.80 11.35
C GLU A 286 15.49 -13.02 12.68
N LEU A 287 14.45 -13.37 13.43
CA LEU A 287 14.11 -12.82 14.74
C LEU A 287 13.89 -13.95 15.76
N SER A 288 14.05 -13.64 17.05
CA SER A 288 13.60 -14.56 18.10
C SER A 288 12.08 -14.74 18.07
N GLU A 289 11.59 -15.89 18.56
CA GLU A 289 10.14 -16.15 18.64
C GLU A 289 9.40 -15.05 19.40
N GLU A 290 9.96 -14.57 20.51
CA GLU A 290 9.40 -13.47 21.30
C GLU A 290 9.27 -12.18 20.48
N LYS A 291 10.34 -11.77 19.76
CA LYS A 291 10.31 -10.56 18.93
C LYS A 291 9.36 -10.70 17.75
N THR A 292 9.29 -11.88 17.14
CA THR A 292 8.33 -12.18 16.08
C THR A 292 6.90 -11.97 16.57
N LEU A 293 6.54 -12.63 17.68
CA LEU A 293 5.17 -12.54 18.21
C LEU A 293 4.81 -11.12 18.68
N THR A 294 5.75 -10.41 19.31
CA THR A 294 5.48 -9.04 19.78
C THR A 294 5.34 -8.04 18.63
N MET A 295 6.14 -8.15 17.56
CA MET A 295 6.01 -7.29 16.39
C MET A 295 4.73 -7.60 15.59
N GLN A 296 4.38 -8.89 15.44
CA GLN A 296 3.11 -9.29 14.82
C GLN A 296 1.90 -8.76 15.62
N ALA A 297 1.92 -8.88 16.94
CA ALA A 297 0.87 -8.31 17.79
C ALA A 297 0.77 -6.79 17.68
N ALA A 298 1.91 -6.09 17.55
CA ALA A 298 1.91 -4.65 17.32
C ALA A 298 1.35 -4.28 15.93
N ALA A 299 1.61 -5.08 14.89
CA ALA A 299 1.03 -4.89 13.57
C ALA A 299 -0.50 -5.10 13.57
N GLU A 300 -0.99 -6.14 14.26
CA GLU A 300 -2.44 -6.37 14.44
C GLU A 300 -3.08 -5.23 15.25
N GLN A 301 -2.40 -4.72 16.29
CA GLN A 301 -2.88 -3.57 17.06
C GLN A 301 -2.89 -2.29 16.21
N ALA A 302 -1.86 -2.04 15.39
CA ALA A 302 -1.83 -0.92 14.44
C ALA A 302 -3.01 -0.99 13.46
N PHE A 303 -3.26 -2.17 12.88
CA PHE A 303 -4.40 -2.43 12.02
C PHE A 303 -5.73 -2.06 12.70
N LYS A 304 -5.90 -2.49 13.95
CA LYS A 304 -7.11 -2.23 14.74
C LYS A 304 -7.30 -0.75 15.07
N VAL A 305 -6.25 -0.05 15.55
CA VAL A 305 -6.39 1.36 15.98
C VAL A 305 -6.57 2.31 14.81
N LEU A 306 -6.03 1.99 13.64
CA LEU A 306 -6.28 2.70 12.39
C LEU A 306 -7.63 2.32 11.75
N ARG A 307 -8.39 1.38 12.36
CA ARG A 307 -9.68 0.87 11.87
C ARG A 307 -9.61 0.28 10.46
N LEU A 308 -8.46 -0.29 10.12
CA LEU A 308 -8.25 -0.92 8.83
C LEU A 308 -9.19 -2.11 8.63
N LYS A 309 -9.53 -2.37 7.37
CA LYS A 309 -10.34 -3.50 6.94
C LYS A 309 -9.56 -4.32 5.91
N ASN A 310 -9.95 -5.57 5.78
CA ASN A 310 -9.48 -6.52 4.80
C ASN A 310 -7.95 -6.78 4.87
N TYR A 311 -7.13 -5.86 4.40
CA TYR A 311 -5.68 -6.02 4.42
C TYR A 311 -4.94 -4.67 4.41
N ALA A 312 -3.75 -4.67 4.96
CA ALA A 312 -2.78 -3.58 4.88
C ALA A 312 -1.38 -4.10 5.22
N ARG A 313 -0.36 -3.27 5.10
CA ARG A 313 1.02 -3.59 5.46
C ARG A 313 1.55 -2.55 6.42
N MET A 314 2.14 -2.99 7.54
CA MET A 314 2.76 -2.15 8.55
C MET A 314 4.26 -2.19 8.40
N ASP A 315 4.91 -1.03 8.35
CA ASP A 315 6.36 -0.92 8.24
C ASP A 315 6.98 -0.50 9.58
N PHE A 316 8.06 -1.17 9.98
CA PHE A 316 8.71 -1.01 11.27
C PHE A 316 10.23 -0.78 11.13
N MET A 317 10.77 0.02 12.04
CA MET A 317 12.20 0.03 12.32
C MET A 317 12.47 -0.61 13.69
N MET A 318 13.53 -1.40 13.80
CA MET A 318 14.02 -1.96 15.07
C MET A 318 15.42 -1.43 15.35
N ASP A 319 15.62 -0.83 16.52
CA ASP A 319 16.89 -0.26 16.91
C ASP A 319 17.93 -1.33 17.34
N GLU A 320 19.14 -0.89 17.63
CA GLU A 320 20.26 -1.76 18.05
C GLU A 320 20.00 -2.47 19.41
N LYS A 321 19.04 -1.99 20.20
CA LYS A 321 18.63 -2.63 21.47
C LYS A 321 17.55 -3.68 21.26
N GLY A 322 16.99 -3.74 20.06
CA GLY A 322 15.90 -4.63 19.69
C GLY A 322 14.52 -4.06 20.04
N ASP A 323 14.39 -2.77 20.34
CA ASP A 323 13.10 -2.10 20.44
C ASP A 323 12.62 -1.71 19.04
N PHE A 324 11.34 -1.94 18.74
CA PHE A 324 10.80 -1.68 17.41
C PHE A 324 9.71 -0.61 17.44
N TYR A 325 9.56 0.09 16.30
CA TYR A 325 8.69 1.25 16.14
C TYR A 325 7.97 1.18 14.81
N CYS A 326 6.64 1.27 14.83
CA CYS A 326 5.81 1.35 13.64
C CYS A 326 5.96 2.73 13.00
N LEU A 327 6.32 2.76 11.72
CA LEU A 327 6.52 3.98 10.96
C LEU A 327 5.23 4.45 10.29
N GLU A 328 4.57 3.52 9.59
CA GLU A 328 3.38 3.79 8.78
C GLU A 328 2.59 2.53 8.46
N ALA A 329 1.38 2.70 7.95
CA ALA A 329 0.54 1.64 7.41
C ALA A 329 0.22 1.95 5.93
N ASN A 330 0.48 0.98 5.06
CA ASN A 330 0.20 1.06 3.63
C ASN A 330 -1.11 0.31 3.33
N THR A 331 -2.11 1.04 2.85
CA THR A 331 -3.47 0.51 2.66
C THR A 331 -3.67 -0.25 1.36
N LEU A 332 -2.86 0.02 0.35
CA LEU A 332 -2.78 -0.72 -0.90
C LEU A 332 -1.32 -1.13 -1.15
N PRO A 333 -0.81 -2.15 -0.41
CA PRO A 333 0.56 -2.60 -0.55
C PRO A 333 0.84 -3.11 -1.97
N GLY A 334 2.11 -3.04 -2.39
CA GLY A 334 2.55 -3.54 -3.68
C GLY A 334 2.11 -4.98 -3.92
N MET A 335 1.60 -5.25 -5.11
CA MET A 335 1.04 -6.54 -5.52
C MET A 335 1.70 -7.06 -6.80
N THR A 336 2.99 -6.80 -6.99
CA THR A 336 3.78 -7.61 -7.95
C THR A 336 4.13 -8.96 -7.31
N PRO A 337 4.41 -10.02 -8.08
CA PRO A 337 4.81 -11.32 -7.50
C PRO A 337 6.04 -11.24 -6.58
N THR A 338 6.86 -10.21 -6.70
CA THR A 338 8.05 -9.96 -5.89
C THR A 338 7.83 -8.91 -4.80
N SER A 339 6.62 -8.38 -4.64
CA SER A 339 6.29 -7.44 -3.57
C SER A 339 6.23 -8.14 -2.21
N LEU A 340 6.35 -7.38 -1.12
CA LEU A 340 6.51 -7.90 0.23
C LEU A 340 5.32 -8.78 0.67
N LEU A 341 4.07 -8.29 0.54
CA LEU A 341 2.88 -9.06 0.93
C LEU A 341 2.73 -10.40 0.18
N PRO A 342 2.92 -10.49 -1.15
CA PRO A 342 2.99 -11.77 -1.85
C PRO A 342 4.11 -12.71 -1.37
N GLN A 343 5.27 -12.19 -0.98
CA GLN A 343 6.35 -13.00 -0.43
C GLN A 343 5.99 -13.56 0.95
N GLU A 344 5.39 -12.75 1.82
CA GLU A 344 4.89 -13.18 3.13
C GLU A 344 3.81 -14.27 2.98
N ALA A 345 2.86 -14.09 2.04
CA ALA A 345 1.82 -15.08 1.72
C ALA A 345 2.41 -16.41 1.24
N LYS A 346 3.47 -16.35 0.42
CA LYS A 346 4.15 -17.54 -0.10
C LYS A 346 4.77 -18.39 1.02
N VAL A 347 5.29 -17.77 2.08
CA VAL A 347 5.79 -18.49 3.26
C VAL A 347 4.68 -19.30 3.93
N LEU A 348 3.43 -18.83 3.86
CA LEU A 348 2.24 -19.53 4.34
C LEU A 348 1.72 -20.59 3.35
N GLY A 349 2.37 -20.77 2.21
CA GLY A 349 1.91 -21.68 1.15
C GLY A 349 0.76 -21.12 0.31
N ILE A 350 0.51 -19.82 0.37
CA ILE A 350 -0.52 -19.13 -0.43
C ILE A 350 0.14 -18.63 -1.71
N GLU A 351 -0.19 -19.24 -2.84
CA GLU A 351 0.30 -18.83 -4.14
C GLU A 351 -0.29 -17.48 -4.56
N TYR A 352 0.41 -16.74 -5.42
CA TYR A 352 0.04 -15.39 -5.80
C TYR A 352 -1.42 -15.25 -6.32
N ALA A 353 -1.86 -16.20 -7.14
CA ALA A 353 -3.22 -16.19 -7.66
C ALA A 353 -4.27 -16.47 -6.56
N ASP A 354 -3.92 -17.30 -5.56
CA ASP A 354 -4.77 -17.59 -4.41
C ASP A 354 -4.82 -16.40 -3.46
N LEU A 355 -3.71 -15.68 -3.29
CA LEU A 355 -3.70 -14.42 -2.55
C LEU A 355 -4.64 -13.39 -3.20
N CYS A 356 -4.53 -13.16 -4.53
CA CYS A 356 -5.42 -12.24 -5.22
C CYS A 356 -6.91 -12.59 -5.01
N GLN A 357 -7.25 -13.88 -5.07
CA GLN A 357 -8.61 -14.35 -4.80
C GLN A 357 -9.02 -14.15 -3.35
N LEU A 358 -8.15 -14.47 -2.40
CA LEU A 358 -8.39 -14.27 -0.97
C LEU A 358 -8.71 -12.82 -0.66
N LEU A 359 -7.94 -11.86 -1.21
CA LEU A 359 -8.18 -10.44 -1.00
C LEU A 359 -9.53 -9.98 -1.55
N ILE A 360 -10.01 -10.56 -2.65
CA ILE A 360 -11.38 -10.35 -3.15
C ILE A 360 -12.38 -10.94 -2.17
N ASP A 361 -12.20 -12.21 -1.77
CA ASP A 361 -13.17 -12.93 -0.94
C ASP A 361 -13.41 -12.26 0.41
N ILE A 362 -12.35 -11.77 1.06
CA ILE A 362 -12.47 -11.03 2.32
C ILE A 362 -13.13 -9.67 2.13
N SER A 363 -12.87 -9.00 1.01
CA SER A 363 -13.45 -7.68 0.70
C SER A 363 -14.92 -7.75 0.26
N MET A 364 -15.40 -8.94 -0.10
CA MET A 364 -16.78 -9.19 -0.53
C MET A 364 -17.69 -9.72 0.59
N ARG A 365 -17.15 -9.91 1.80
CA ARG A 365 -17.96 -10.27 2.96
C ARG A 365 -18.89 -9.10 3.30
N ASP A 366 -20.18 -9.39 3.44
CA ASP A 366 -21.11 -8.41 4.00
C ASP A 366 -20.75 -8.19 5.49
N GLU A 367 -20.74 -6.94 5.94
CA GLU A 367 -20.48 -6.58 7.33
C GLU A 367 -21.59 -6.99 8.26
#